data_89cc7263767fdf687590bd4abff13337
#
_entry.id   89cc7263767fdf687590bd4abff13337
#
_cell.length_a   1.000
_cell.length_b   1.000
_cell.length_c   1.000
_cell.angle_alpha   90.00
_cell.angle_beta   90.00
_cell.angle_gamma   90.00
#
_symmetry.space_group_name_H-M   'P 1'
#
loop_
_entity.id
_entity.type
_entity.pdbx_description
1 polymer ?
#
loop_
_entity_poly.entity_id
_entity_poly.type
_entity_poly.pdbx_seq_one_letter_code
_entity_poly.pdbx_strand_id
1 'polypeptide(L)'
;MKINVFVVAAAAVVGAFALEARTFEVAVWRGETVAARIPDFAELGKVPDGLKVRFGVLKSVKYAPTVESLQRLEVYDRVEWDEDDEGPRVVEVSVPVDAKPGVHACGMMNIRVVDRVLPPAKEWKYYLDLWQHPWAIARVAGVKPFSKEHYAAMRPVYELLATAGQKTITVPILDQPWDHQCFDAYHSLVDDEDFRTFDEYVSFCLDCGLGPDISCYSLCPWTLGKEIDADELERRWGSFLDRFTKHLKEKGWYERTLMAMDERAPEDVKKVSDFVRRHAPGMRISMAGNRKPSEFDGIGIDIYSQVLRDMTDDFLEEVPARRAKGFVTTHYVCCAPTYPNTFMSSGPGEAFWLGAYPAMVGLDGFLRWAWNSWPQNPKEDATYWNWRAGDTFLCYPGGEPSWRFLELRNGIIAAEKIRLLRETGLFGEEIAKVAALYKASEAVANKSNFVKIRQRTLDIVNR
;
A
#
# COMPACT_ATOMS: atom_id res chain seq x y z
N MET A 1 18.48 -0.14 32.88
CA MET A 1 17.31 -1.01 33.06
C MET A 1 17.15 -1.78 31.74
N LYS A 2 17.56 -3.07 31.75
CA LYS A 2 17.55 -3.91 30.54
C LYS A 2 16.11 -4.36 30.31
N ILE A 3 15.51 -3.95 29.21
CA ILE A 3 14.21 -4.46 28.77
C ILE A 3 14.47 -5.73 27.97
N ASN A 4 14.01 -6.86 28.52
CA ASN A 4 14.12 -8.18 27.93
C ASN A 4 13.20 -8.24 26.70
N VAL A 5 13.81 -8.46 25.56
CA VAL A 5 13.12 -8.98 24.37
C VAL A 5 12.76 -10.43 24.69
N PHE A 6 11.48 -10.76 24.72
CA PHE A 6 11.03 -12.15 24.85
C PHE A 6 11.37 -12.92 23.58
N VAL A 7 12.53 -13.55 23.59
CA VAL A 7 12.82 -14.71 22.77
C VAL A 7 12.16 -15.87 23.49
N VAL A 8 11.13 -16.50 22.92
CA VAL A 8 10.60 -17.76 23.41
C VAL A 8 11.66 -18.82 23.10
N ALA A 9 12.56 -19.02 24.04
CA ALA A 9 13.44 -20.17 24.06
C ALA A 9 12.66 -21.34 24.65
N ALA A 10 12.30 -22.31 23.81
CA ALA A 10 11.86 -23.63 24.28
C ALA A 10 13.08 -24.32 24.92
N ALA A 11 12.98 -24.63 26.20
CA ALA A 11 14.01 -25.36 26.95
C ALA A 11 14.32 -26.70 26.27
N ALA A 12 15.60 -26.92 25.98
CA ALA A 12 16.10 -28.20 25.52
C ALA A 12 16.10 -29.21 26.68
N VAL A 13 15.23 -30.20 26.60
CA VAL A 13 15.40 -31.47 27.32
C VAL A 13 16.28 -32.35 26.43
N VAL A 14 17.51 -32.61 26.88
CA VAL A 14 18.44 -33.51 26.22
C VAL A 14 17.95 -34.96 26.45
N GLY A 15 17.18 -35.44 25.47
CA GLY A 15 16.95 -36.85 25.27
C GLY A 15 17.37 -37.14 23.81
N ALA A 16 18.16 -38.16 23.59
CA ALA A 16 18.55 -38.67 22.27
C ALA A 16 17.31 -39.14 21.52
N PHE A 17 16.59 -38.23 20.90
CA PHE A 17 15.56 -38.54 19.91
C PHE A 17 16.18 -38.21 18.54
N ALA A 18 16.00 -39.13 17.58
CA ALA A 18 16.27 -38.92 16.18
C ALA A 18 15.79 -37.51 15.80
N LEU A 19 16.65 -36.69 15.18
CA LEU A 19 16.26 -35.41 14.58
C LEU A 19 15.31 -35.76 13.43
N GLU A 20 14.01 -35.89 13.70
CA GLU A 20 13.02 -35.75 12.63
C GLU A 20 13.25 -34.34 12.07
N ALA A 21 13.67 -34.28 10.81
CA ALA A 21 13.90 -33.04 10.10
C ALA A 21 12.60 -32.21 10.22
N ARG A 22 12.63 -31.15 11.05
CA ARG A 22 11.47 -30.29 11.25
C ARG A 22 11.19 -29.54 9.96
N THR A 23 10.32 -30.10 9.11
CA THR A 23 9.84 -29.42 7.93
C THR A 23 8.87 -28.33 8.32
N PHE A 24 8.85 -27.24 7.53
CA PHE A 24 7.83 -26.20 7.62
C PHE A 24 7.14 -26.03 6.27
N GLU A 25 5.95 -25.45 6.24
CA GLU A 25 5.13 -25.35 5.04
C GLU A 25 4.88 -23.88 4.66
N VAL A 26 4.98 -23.61 3.35
CA VAL A 26 4.50 -22.38 2.72
C VAL A 26 3.40 -22.78 1.75
N ALA A 27 2.15 -22.38 2.05
CA ALA A 27 1.00 -22.68 1.20
C ALA A 27 0.72 -21.52 0.24
N VAL A 28 0.57 -21.83 -1.04
CA VAL A 28 0.49 -20.84 -2.14
C VAL A 28 -0.56 -21.29 -3.16
N TRP A 29 -1.39 -20.36 -3.63
CA TRP A 29 -2.27 -20.63 -4.77
C TRP A 29 -1.49 -20.57 -6.08
N ARG A 30 -2.03 -21.16 -7.14
CA ARG A 30 -1.49 -20.96 -8.50
C ARG A 30 -1.65 -19.51 -8.93
N GLY A 31 -0.66 -18.92 -9.56
CA GLY A 31 -0.60 -17.50 -9.93
C GLY A 31 -0.17 -16.56 -8.79
N GLU A 32 0.07 -17.08 -7.58
CA GLU A 32 0.44 -16.29 -6.42
C GLU A 32 1.95 -16.14 -6.26
N THR A 33 2.35 -14.98 -5.70
CA THR A 33 3.69 -14.75 -5.15
C THR A 33 3.56 -14.33 -3.69
N VAL A 34 4.06 -15.14 -2.76
CA VAL A 34 4.00 -14.90 -1.32
C VAL A 34 5.38 -14.81 -0.72
N ALA A 35 5.58 -13.90 0.25
CA ALA A 35 6.78 -13.81 1.05
C ALA A 35 6.56 -14.38 2.45
N ALA A 36 7.53 -15.11 2.99
CA ALA A 36 7.47 -15.69 4.33
C ALA A 36 8.82 -15.58 5.04
N ARG A 37 8.79 -15.38 6.37
CA ARG A 37 9.96 -15.62 7.21
C ARG A 37 10.11 -17.12 7.42
N ILE A 38 11.34 -17.58 7.36
CA ILE A 38 11.67 -18.99 7.56
C ILE A 38 12.64 -19.12 8.75
N PRO A 39 12.74 -20.30 9.38
CA PRO A 39 13.72 -20.52 10.45
C PRO A 39 15.15 -20.25 9.97
N ASP A 40 15.96 -19.58 10.79
CA ASP A 40 17.35 -19.24 10.43
C ASP A 40 18.22 -20.49 10.21
N PHE A 41 17.85 -21.62 10.80
CA PHE A 41 18.51 -22.93 10.63
C PHE A 41 17.99 -23.74 9.43
N ALA A 42 17.04 -23.20 8.64
CA ALA A 42 16.43 -23.97 7.56
C ALA A 42 17.44 -24.30 6.46
N GLU A 43 17.63 -25.59 6.20
CA GLU A 43 18.36 -26.06 5.05
C GLU A 43 17.41 -26.18 3.86
N LEU A 44 17.69 -25.42 2.83
CA LEU A 44 16.86 -25.35 1.63
C LEU A 44 17.49 -26.26 0.55
N GLY A 45 16.64 -27.04 -0.09
CA GLY A 45 17.03 -27.96 -1.13
C GLY A 45 16.86 -27.37 -2.53
N LYS A 46 17.00 -28.23 -3.53
CA LYS A 46 16.75 -27.85 -4.93
C LYS A 46 15.31 -27.34 -5.07
N VAL A 47 15.17 -26.18 -5.73
CA VAL A 47 13.85 -25.62 -6.06
C VAL A 47 13.11 -26.59 -6.98
N PRO A 48 11.85 -26.95 -6.68
CA PRO A 48 11.06 -27.85 -7.53
C PRO A 48 10.85 -27.27 -8.92
N ASP A 49 10.89 -28.14 -9.92
CA ASP A 49 10.75 -27.74 -11.32
C ASP A 49 9.39 -27.04 -11.55
N GLY A 50 9.42 -25.93 -12.27
CA GLY A 50 8.24 -25.11 -12.57
C GLY A 50 7.84 -24.11 -11.47
N LEU A 51 8.46 -24.13 -10.28
CA LEU A 51 8.31 -23.12 -9.27
C LEU A 51 9.48 -22.13 -9.28
N LYS A 52 9.23 -20.91 -8.79
CA LYS A 52 10.30 -19.93 -8.56
C LYS A 52 10.38 -19.65 -7.07
N VAL A 53 11.58 -19.79 -6.52
CA VAL A 53 11.86 -19.50 -5.12
C VAL A 53 13.06 -18.58 -5.07
N ARG A 54 12.93 -17.49 -4.35
CA ARG A 54 13.98 -16.51 -4.12
C ARG A 54 14.23 -16.41 -2.62
N PHE A 55 15.49 -16.52 -2.24
CA PHE A 55 15.91 -16.45 -0.85
C PHE A 55 16.56 -15.11 -0.57
N GLY A 56 16.51 -14.70 0.67
CA GLY A 56 17.11 -13.47 1.12
C GLY A 56 17.12 -13.35 2.64
N VAL A 57 17.62 -12.22 3.10
CA VAL A 57 17.73 -11.89 4.52
C VAL A 57 17.13 -10.54 4.83
N LEU A 58 16.76 -10.35 6.08
CA LEU A 58 16.39 -9.02 6.59
C LEU A 58 17.64 -8.31 7.09
N LYS A 59 17.86 -7.12 6.59
CA LYS A 59 18.88 -6.19 7.10
C LYS A 59 18.29 -5.27 8.16
N SER A 60 19.07 -4.96 9.17
CA SER A 60 18.68 -4.01 10.18
C SER A 60 18.77 -2.57 9.66
N VAL A 61 17.82 -1.74 10.11
CA VAL A 61 17.78 -0.31 9.84
C VAL A 61 17.63 0.42 11.17
N LYS A 62 18.39 1.49 11.36
CA LYS A 62 18.29 2.35 12.55
C LYS A 62 17.08 3.27 12.44
N TYR A 63 16.49 3.63 13.58
CA TYR A 63 15.41 4.62 13.63
C TYR A 63 15.27 5.26 15.00
N ALA A 64 14.75 6.48 15.06
CA ALA A 64 14.30 7.10 16.29
C ALA A 64 12.89 6.61 16.65
N PRO A 65 12.62 6.17 17.90
CA PRO A 65 11.29 5.71 18.33
C PRO A 65 10.23 6.82 18.33
N THR A 66 10.63 8.07 18.51
CA THR A 66 9.80 9.27 18.34
C THR A 66 10.60 10.36 17.62
N VAL A 67 9.92 11.39 17.13
CA VAL A 67 10.57 12.50 16.41
C VAL A 67 11.55 13.29 17.30
N GLU A 68 11.34 13.33 18.61
CA GLU A 68 12.20 14.04 19.59
C GLU A 68 13.31 13.15 20.16
N SER A 69 13.30 11.86 19.86
CA SER A 69 14.24 10.91 20.47
C SER A 69 15.64 11.05 19.89
N LEU A 70 16.62 11.21 20.77
CA LEU A 70 18.05 11.08 20.43
C LEU A 70 18.53 9.63 20.39
N GLN A 71 17.78 8.70 20.99
CA GLN A 71 18.09 7.28 20.96
C GLN A 71 17.83 6.72 19.56
N ARG A 72 18.70 5.84 19.09
CA ARG A 72 18.50 5.03 17.89
C ARG A 72 18.26 3.59 18.30
N LEU A 73 17.15 3.04 17.78
CA LEU A 73 16.84 1.62 17.85
C LEU A 73 17.17 0.98 16.50
N GLU A 74 17.21 -0.33 16.46
CA GLU A 74 17.39 -1.10 15.22
C GLU A 74 16.26 -2.09 15.06
N VAL A 75 15.82 -2.26 13.81
CA VAL A 75 14.82 -3.25 13.42
C VAL A 75 15.20 -3.91 12.10
N TYR A 76 14.96 -5.20 11.99
CA TYR A 76 15.10 -5.95 10.75
C TYR A 76 13.89 -5.66 9.85
N ASP A 77 14.08 -4.84 8.80
CA ASP A 77 12.99 -4.38 7.94
C ASP A 77 13.31 -4.44 6.44
N ARG A 78 14.54 -4.14 6.03
CA ARG A 78 14.92 -4.13 4.62
C ARG A 78 15.23 -5.55 4.14
N VAL A 79 14.57 -5.98 3.06
CA VAL A 79 14.82 -7.30 2.47
C VAL A 79 15.90 -7.18 1.41
N GLU A 80 16.96 -7.95 1.56
CA GLU A 80 18.01 -8.15 0.58
C GLU A 80 17.94 -9.58 0.05
N TRP A 81 17.79 -9.69 -1.28
CA TRP A 81 17.64 -11.00 -1.92
C TRP A 81 19.01 -11.58 -2.25
N ASP A 82 19.71 -12.01 -1.20
CA ASP A 82 20.99 -12.69 -1.25
C ASP A 82 20.96 -13.81 -0.20
N GLU A 83 21.20 -15.06 -0.63
CA GLU A 83 21.15 -16.22 0.25
C GLU A 83 22.42 -16.41 1.08
N ASP A 84 23.52 -15.81 0.66
CA ASP A 84 24.83 -15.93 1.32
C ASP A 84 25.03 -14.89 2.43
N ASP A 85 24.08 -13.97 2.58
CA ASP A 85 24.19 -12.87 3.54
C ASP A 85 23.65 -13.22 4.94
N GLU A 86 24.11 -12.51 5.97
CA GLU A 86 23.71 -12.75 7.36
C GLU A 86 22.46 -11.95 7.73
N GLY A 87 21.55 -12.59 8.45
CA GLY A 87 20.32 -11.99 8.97
C GLY A 87 19.17 -12.98 9.09
N PRO A 88 18.02 -12.55 9.66
CA PRO A 88 16.81 -13.36 9.68
C PRO A 88 16.36 -13.70 8.27
N ARG A 89 16.16 -14.98 8.00
CA ARG A 89 15.90 -15.49 6.66
C ARG A 89 14.47 -15.24 6.20
N VAL A 90 14.35 -14.93 4.91
CA VAL A 90 13.07 -14.76 4.19
C VAL A 90 13.09 -15.55 2.90
N VAL A 91 11.90 -15.94 2.45
CA VAL A 91 11.70 -16.59 1.17
C VAL A 91 10.55 -15.92 0.43
N GLU A 92 10.68 -15.79 -0.87
CA GLU A 92 9.57 -15.48 -1.75
C GLU A 92 9.33 -16.63 -2.72
N VAL A 93 8.11 -17.17 -2.66
CA VAL A 93 7.67 -18.30 -3.48
C VAL A 93 6.67 -17.79 -4.52
N SER A 94 6.99 -17.99 -5.80
CA SER A 94 6.09 -17.68 -6.92
C SER A 94 5.65 -18.96 -7.61
N VAL A 95 4.35 -19.18 -7.70
CA VAL A 95 3.73 -20.35 -8.30
C VAL A 95 3.03 -19.96 -9.58
N PRO A 96 3.41 -20.48 -10.75
CA PRO A 96 2.72 -20.17 -12.00
C PRO A 96 1.28 -20.73 -12.01
N VAL A 97 0.45 -20.20 -12.89
CA VAL A 97 -0.99 -20.57 -12.98
C VAL A 97 -1.18 -22.04 -13.37
N ASP A 98 -0.27 -22.59 -14.14
CA ASP A 98 -0.27 -23.97 -14.65
C ASP A 98 0.48 -24.97 -13.75
N ALA A 99 0.98 -24.52 -12.58
CA ALA A 99 1.66 -25.41 -11.63
C ALA A 99 0.73 -26.53 -11.16
N LYS A 100 1.31 -27.73 -10.95
CA LYS A 100 0.55 -28.86 -10.41
C LYS A 100 0.23 -28.66 -8.94
N PRO A 101 -1.03 -28.82 -8.52
CA PRO A 101 -1.38 -28.83 -7.10
C PRO A 101 -0.68 -29.97 -6.35
N GLY A 102 -0.44 -29.76 -5.05
CA GLY A 102 0.19 -30.75 -4.19
C GLY A 102 1.34 -30.19 -3.37
N VAL A 103 2.07 -31.07 -2.69
CA VAL A 103 3.21 -30.69 -1.86
C VAL A 103 4.50 -30.95 -2.63
N HIS A 104 5.32 -29.91 -2.74
CA HIS A 104 6.60 -29.91 -3.43
C HIS A 104 7.71 -29.65 -2.41
N ALA A 105 8.59 -30.63 -2.19
CA ALA A 105 9.67 -30.53 -1.22
C ALA A 105 10.81 -29.65 -1.75
N CYS A 106 11.31 -28.74 -0.90
CA CYS A 106 12.49 -27.90 -1.14
C CYS A 106 13.36 -27.92 0.14
N GLY A 107 14.10 -29.00 0.35
CA GLY A 107 14.84 -29.23 1.59
C GLY A 107 13.90 -29.37 2.79
N MET A 108 14.11 -28.55 3.82
CA MET A 108 13.23 -28.48 5.01
C MET A 108 11.91 -27.74 4.75
N MET A 109 11.79 -27.03 3.62
CA MET A 109 10.56 -26.32 3.22
C MET A 109 9.69 -27.19 2.33
N ASN A 110 8.40 -27.31 2.68
CA ASN A 110 7.37 -27.87 1.81
C ASN A 110 6.57 -26.71 1.20
N ILE A 111 6.51 -26.63 -0.13
CA ILE A 111 5.67 -25.69 -0.85
C ILE A 111 4.36 -26.42 -1.18
N ARG A 112 3.28 -26.06 -0.53
CA ARG A 112 1.96 -26.62 -0.83
C ARG A 112 1.23 -25.75 -1.83
N VAL A 113 1.17 -26.21 -3.08
CA VAL A 113 0.39 -25.58 -4.14
C VAL A 113 -1.07 -25.95 -3.99
N VAL A 114 -1.89 -24.99 -3.62
CA VAL A 114 -3.34 -25.14 -3.46
C VAL A 114 -3.98 -25.12 -4.84
N ASP A 115 -4.97 -26.03 -5.08
CA ASP A 115 -5.69 -26.12 -6.35
C ASP A 115 -6.73 -25.00 -6.51
N ARG A 116 -6.25 -23.76 -6.49
CA ARG A 116 -7.00 -22.53 -6.78
C ARG A 116 -6.09 -21.56 -7.51
N VAL A 117 -6.69 -20.64 -8.25
CA VAL A 117 -5.96 -19.63 -9.02
C VAL A 117 -6.19 -18.25 -8.44
N LEU A 118 -5.11 -17.54 -8.17
CA LEU A 118 -5.13 -16.11 -7.91
C LEU A 118 -4.85 -15.38 -9.23
N PRO A 119 -5.73 -14.48 -9.69
CA PRO A 119 -5.49 -13.70 -10.91
C PRO A 119 -4.30 -12.76 -10.74
N PRO A 120 -3.70 -12.27 -11.84
CA PRO A 120 -2.62 -11.27 -11.78
C PRO A 120 -3.03 -10.02 -10.99
N ALA A 121 -2.08 -9.40 -10.28
CA ALA A 121 -2.33 -8.27 -9.37
C ALA A 121 -3.09 -7.10 -10.03
N LYS A 122 -2.85 -6.81 -11.32
CA LYS A 122 -3.58 -5.79 -12.07
C LYS A 122 -5.10 -6.06 -12.20
N GLU A 123 -5.52 -7.33 -12.07
CA GLU A 123 -6.92 -7.78 -12.19
C GLU A 123 -7.63 -7.86 -10.83
N TRP A 124 -6.91 -7.70 -9.72
CA TRP A 124 -7.50 -7.71 -8.38
C TRP A 124 -8.55 -6.61 -8.23
N LYS A 125 -9.61 -6.90 -7.46
CA LYS A 125 -10.65 -5.91 -7.13
C LYS A 125 -10.25 -5.02 -5.98
N TYR A 126 -9.24 -5.41 -5.22
CA TYR A 126 -8.69 -4.61 -4.14
C TYR A 126 -8.21 -3.24 -4.65
N TYR A 127 -8.72 -2.16 -4.07
CA TYR A 127 -8.34 -0.81 -4.43
C TYR A 127 -7.18 -0.32 -3.55
N LEU A 128 -5.96 -0.47 -4.04
CA LEU A 128 -4.75 0.00 -3.36
C LEU A 128 -4.36 1.38 -3.88
N ASP A 129 -4.11 2.30 -2.95
CA ASP A 129 -3.66 3.67 -3.23
C ASP A 129 -2.48 4.04 -2.32
N LEU A 130 -1.26 3.75 -2.76
CA LEU A 130 -0.03 4.20 -2.09
C LEU A 130 0.57 5.35 -2.89
N TRP A 131 0.62 6.56 -2.31
CA TRP A 131 1.04 7.76 -3.04
C TRP A 131 2.53 7.74 -3.37
N GLN A 132 2.87 7.94 -4.64
CA GLN A 132 4.22 7.89 -5.15
C GLN A 132 4.91 9.26 -5.03
N HIS A 133 6.21 9.22 -4.72
CA HIS A 133 7.05 10.42 -4.57
C HIS A 133 8.29 10.37 -5.49
N PRO A 134 8.16 10.75 -6.79
CA PRO A 134 9.26 10.63 -7.74
C PRO A 134 10.50 11.47 -7.36
N TRP A 135 10.33 12.66 -6.77
CA TRP A 135 11.46 13.54 -6.43
C TRP A 135 12.40 12.92 -5.38
N ALA A 136 11.88 12.14 -4.44
CA ALA A 136 12.71 11.40 -3.51
C ALA A 136 13.63 10.40 -4.22
N ILE A 137 13.14 9.77 -5.30
CA ILE A 137 13.94 8.86 -6.13
C ILE A 137 15.05 9.64 -6.86
N ALA A 138 14.72 10.78 -7.46
CA ALA A 138 15.70 11.62 -8.15
C ALA A 138 16.83 12.05 -7.22
N ARG A 139 16.48 12.53 -6.00
CA ARG A 139 17.48 12.94 -5.00
C ARG A 139 18.39 11.78 -4.60
N VAL A 140 17.82 10.64 -4.24
CA VAL A 140 18.60 9.49 -3.75
C VAL A 140 19.48 8.90 -4.86
N ALA A 141 18.99 8.88 -6.10
CA ALA A 141 19.77 8.43 -7.25
C ALA A 141 20.77 9.49 -7.75
N GLY A 142 20.69 10.73 -7.26
CA GLY A 142 21.57 11.83 -7.71
C GLY A 142 21.36 12.21 -9.17
N VAL A 143 20.12 12.12 -9.68
CA VAL A 143 19.80 12.37 -11.08
C VAL A 143 18.81 13.53 -11.25
N LYS A 144 18.77 14.10 -12.45
CA LYS A 144 17.81 15.16 -12.76
C LYS A 144 16.38 14.57 -12.82
N PRO A 145 15.39 15.19 -12.12
CA PRO A 145 14.00 14.77 -12.23
C PRO A 145 13.52 14.63 -13.68
N PHE A 146 12.80 13.56 -13.97
CA PHE A 146 12.21 13.19 -15.26
C PHE A 146 13.21 13.06 -16.42
N SER A 147 14.51 12.87 -16.11
CA SER A 147 15.51 12.42 -17.09
C SER A 147 15.38 10.94 -17.38
N LYS A 148 16.04 10.44 -18.42
CA LYS A 148 16.10 9.01 -18.74
C LYS A 148 16.64 8.18 -17.57
N GLU A 149 17.65 8.69 -16.88
CA GLU A 149 18.27 8.07 -15.70
C GLU A 149 17.30 8.02 -14.53
N HIS A 150 16.47 9.08 -14.37
CA HIS A 150 15.42 9.10 -13.35
C HIS A 150 14.35 8.04 -13.62
N TYR A 151 13.84 7.92 -14.84
CA TYR A 151 12.89 6.86 -15.20
C TYR A 151 13.49 5.46 -14.98
N ALA A 152 14.77 5.27 -15.28
CA ALA A 152 15.47 4.00 -14.99
C ALA A 152 15.53 3.71 -13.48
N ALA A 153 15.78 4.72 -12.63
CA ALA A 153 15.79 4.59 -11.19
C ALA A 153 14.39 4.37 -10.58
N MET A 154 13.33 4.95 -11.16
CA MET A 154 11.94 4.77 -10.73
C MET A 154 11.41 3.37 -11.03
N ARG A 155 11.79 2.76 -12.14
CA ARG A 155 11.22 1.49 -12.65
C ARG A 155 11.17 0.38 -11.58
N PRO A 156 12.28 -0.03 -10.94
CA PRO A 156 12.23 -1.10 -9.95
C PRO A 156 11.36 -0.77 -8.74
N VAL A 157 11.26 0.51 -8.35
CA VAL A 157 10.43 0.98 -7.24
C VAL A 157 8.94 0.86 -7.57
N TYR A 158 8.56 1.20 -8.80
CA TYR A 158 7.15 1.18 -9.24
C TYR A 158 6.69 -0.22 -9.65
N GLU A 159 7.57 -1.01 -10.26
CA GLU A 159 7.29 -2.43 -10.54
C GLU A 159 7.10 -3.23 -9.24
N LEU A 160 7.86 -2.93 -8.18
CA LEU A 160 7.62 -3.51 -6.85
C LEU A 160 6.21 -3.15 -6.34
N LEU A 161 5.81 -1.88 -6.43
CA LEU A 161 4.47 -1.43 -6.03
C LEU A 161 3.37 -2.13 -6.83
N ALA A 162 3.55 -2.30 -8.13
CA ALA A 162 2.61 -2.99 -9.01
C ALA A 162 2.34 -4.44 -8.57
N THR A 163 3.31 -5.11 -7.90
CA THR A 163 3.09 -6.48 -7.36
C THR A 163 2.00 -6.56 -6.29
N ALA A 164 1.63 -5.44 -5.68
CA ALA A 164 0.54 -5.34 -4.71
C ALA A 164 -0.80 -4.89 -5.33
N GLY A 165 -0.86 -4.66 -6.64
CA GLY A 165 -2.08 -4.27 -7.35
C GLY A 165 -2.46 -2.80 -7.21
N GLN A 166 -1.47 -1.89 -7.19
CA GLN A 166 -1.67 -0.44 -7.13
C GLN A 166 -2.64 0.05 -8.21
N LYS A 167 -3.68 0.80 -7.80
CA LYS A 167 -4.75 1.28 -8.71
C LYS A 167 -4.60 2.73 -9.13
N THR A 168 -3.78 3.52 -8.46
CA THR A 168 -3.68 4.96 -8.70
C THR A 168 -2.28 5.40 -9.08
N ILE A 169 -2.21 6.45 -9.89
CA ILE A 169 -0.99 7.19 -10.19
C ILE A 169 -1.12 8.54 -9.51
N THR A 170 -0.22 8.86 -8.59
CA THR A 170 -0.20 10.15 -7.87
C THR A 170 0.39 11.23 -8.75
N VAL A 171 -0.41 12.25 -9.08
CA VAL A 171 -0.02 13.36 -9.96
C VAL A 171 -0.29 14.70 -9.28
N PRO A 172 0.72 15.42 -8.82
CA PRO A 172 0.54 16.81 -8.38
C PRO A 172 0.36 17.73 -9.58
N ILE A 173 -0.71 18.53 -9.57
CA ILE A 173 -1.00 19.55 -10.59
C ILE A 173 -0.46 20.90 -10.16
N LEU A 174 -0.46 21.19 -8.87
CA LEU A 174 0.21 22.32 -8.26
C LEU A 174 1.44 21.88 -7.47
N ASP A 175 2.35 22.80 -7.26
CA ASP A 175 3.44 22.61 -6.30
C ASP A 175 2.85 22.45 -4.89
N GLN A 176 3.40 21.49 -4.13
CA GLN A 176 3.01 21.23 -2.75
C GLN A 176 1.49 21.13 -2.58
N PRO A 177 0.82 20.16 -3.23
CA PRO A 177 -0.64 20.06 -3.24
C PRO A 177 -1.26 19.75 -1.87
N TRP A 178 -0.45 19.40 -0.90
CA TRP A 178 -0.72 19.26 0.53
C TRP A 178 0.46 19.84 1.33
N ASP A 179 0.39 19.87 2.65
CA ASP A 179 1.37 20.54 3.49
C ASP A 179 2.82 20.03 3.26
N HIS A 180 3.80 20.95 3.41
CA HIS A 180 5.23 20.71 3.24
C HIS A 180 5.81 19.80 4.34
N GLN A 181 5.47 18.52 4.29
CA GLN A 181 5.87 17.57 5.33
C GLN A 181 6.76 16.44 4.80
N CYS A 182 7.00 16.42 3.50
CA CYS A 182 7.93 15.49 2.86
C CYS A 182 9.36 16.04 2.87
N PHE A 183 10.34 15.15 2.82
CA PHE A 183 11.75 15.53 2.76
C PHE A 183 12.08 16.30 1.46
N ASP A 184 11.50 15.83 0.37
CA ASP A 184 11.55 16.50 -0.93
C ASP A 184 10.22 17.20 -1.20
N ALA A 185 10.26 18.33 -1.90
CA ALA A 185 9.06 19.00 -2.34
C ALA A 185 8.37 18.22 -3.47
N TYR A 186 7.04 18.24 -3.49
CA TYR A 186 6.26 17.87 -4.67
C TYR A 186 6.19 19.06 -5.61
N HIS A 187 6.46 18.85 -6.89
CA HIS A 187 6.36 19.87 -7.91
C HIS A 187 5.26 19.54 -8.90
N SER A 188 4.68 20.56 -9.53
CA SER A 188 3.72 20.37 -10.61
C SER A 188 4.31 19.50 -11.73
N LEU A 189 3.48 18.57 -12.23
CA LEU A 189 3.81 17.79 -13.45
C LEU A 189 3.25 18.43 -14.72
N VAL A 190 2.56 19.56 -14.59
CA VAL A 190 2.03 20.32 -15.72
C VAL A 190 2.66 21.71 -15.70
N ASP A 191 2.94 22.25 -16.88
CA ASP A 191 3.22 23.67 -17.03
C ASP A 191 2.09 24.36 -17.83
N ASP A 192 2.15 25.69 -17.92
CA ASP A 192 1.08 26.46 -18.57
C ASP A 192 1.00 26.22 -20.09
N GLU A 193 2.04 25.67 -20.69
CA GLU A 193 2.17 25.58 -22.15
C GLU A 193 1.98 24.15 -22.68
N ASP A 194 2.46 23.13 -21.96
CA ASP A 194 2.36 21.76 -22.42
C ASP A 194 2.14 20.75 -21.29
N PHE A 195 1.71 19.53 -21.63
CA PHE A 195 1.49 18.42 -20.72
C PHE A 195 2.50 17.29 -20.90
N ARG A 196 3.66 17.55 -21.48
CA ARG A 196 4.62 16.53 -21.87
C ARG A 196 5.15 15.73 -20.65
N THR A 197 5.58 16.41 -19.59
CA THR A 197 6.07 15.73 -18.37
C THR A 197 4.98 14.89 -17.74
N PHE A 198 3.74 15.39 -17.70
CA PHE A 198 2.57 14.65 -17.24
C PHE A 198 2.35 13.38 -18.09
N ASP A 199 2.35 13.52 -19.42
CA ASP A 199 2.13 12.43 -20.36
C ASP A 199 3.20 11.33 -20.23
N GLU A 200 4.46 11.72 -20.18
CA GLU A 200 5.59 10.82 -20.05
C GLU A 200 5.53 10.07 -18.71
N TYR A 201 5.25 10.78 -17.62
CA TYR A 201 5.15 10.19 -16.29
C TYR A 201 3.98 9.21 -16.16
N VAL A 202 2.78 9.62 -16.59
CA VAL A 202 1.59 8.75 -16.54
C VAL A 202 1.79 7.52 -17.42
N SER A 203 2.30 7.68 -18.65
CA SER A 203 2.58 6.56 -19.55
C SER A 203 3.61 5.60 -18.95
N PHE A 204 4.65 6.13 -18.34
CA PHE A 204 5.67 5.34 -17.64
C PHE A 204 5.09 4.56 -16.44
N CYS A 205 4.24 5.19 -15.63
CA CYS A 205 3.58 4.52 -14.51
C CYS A 205 2.68 3.36 -14.97
N LEU A 206 1.90 3.60 -16.05
CA LEU A 206 1.07 2.56 -16.66
C LEU A 206 1.93 1.39 -17.21
N ASP A 207 3.07 1.68 -17.82
CA ASP A 207 4.03 0.69 -18.31
C ASP A 207 4.66 -0.13 -17.16
N CYS A 208 4.90 0.48 -15.99
CA CYS A 208 5.31 -0.22 -14.78
C CYS A 208 4.20 -1.08 -14.14
N GLY A 209 2.96 -0.98 -14.63
CA GLY A 209 1.81 -1.75 -14.13
C GLY A 209 1.02 -1.05 -13.03
N LEU A 210 1.21 0.24 -12.81
CA LEU A 210 0.37 1.06 -11.92
C LEU A 210 -0.91 1.50 -12.62
N GLY A 211 -1.91 1.93 -11.86
CA GLY A 211 -3.16 2.43 -12.41
C GLY A 211 -4.26 1.37 -12.51
N PRO A 212 -5.37 1.68 -13.22
CA PRO A 212 -5.50 2.67 -14.29
C PRO A 212 -5.89 4.09 -13.87
N ASP A 213 -6.28 4.34 -12.63
CA ASP A 213 -6.76 5.64 -12.17
C ASP A 213 -5.60 6.66 -12.03
N ILE A 214 -5.85 7.93 -12.43
CA ILE A 214 -4.90 9.03 -12.37
C ILE A 214 -5.41 10.02 -11.34
N SER A 215 -4.79 10.06 -10.17
CA SER A 215 -5.18 10.91 -9.04
C SER A 215 -4.45 12.26 -9.14
N CYS A 216 -5.15 13.26 -9.71
CA CYS A 216 -4.63 14.62 -9.90
C CYS A 216 -4.90 15.47 -8.65
N TYR A 217 -3.85 15.73 -7.88
CA TYR A 217 -3.92 16.53 -6.66
C TYR A 217 -3.86 18.01 -6.97
N SER A 218 -4.82 18.77 -6.40
CA SER A 218 -4.94 20.22 -6.54
C SER A 218 -5.11 20.69 -7.98
N LEU A 219 -6.21 20.25 -8.63
CA LEU A 219 -6.60 20.73 -9.97
C LEU A 219 -6.80 22.26 -10.03
N CYS A 220 -7.00 22.89 -8.88
CA CYS A 220 -6.99 24.33 -8.68
C CYS A 220 -6.70 24.65 -7.21
N PRO A 221 -6.32 25.89 -6.86
CA PRO A 221 -6.05 26.26 -5.47
C PRO A 221 -7.28 26.07 -4.55
N TRP A 222 -7.07 25.50 -3.37
CA TRP A 222 -8.10 25.34 -2.35
C TRP A 222 -8.59 26.66 -1.75
N THR A 223 -7.80 27.72 -1.88
CA THR A 223 -8.11 29.08 -1.45
C THR A 223 -9.05 29.81 -2.40
N LEU A 224 -9.73 29.12 -3.31
CA LEU A 224 -10.61 29.66 -4.34
C LEU A 224 -11.37 30.93 -3.91
N GLY A 225 -11.03 32.07 -4.55
CA GLY A 225 -11.67 33.34 -4.32
C GLY A 225 -11.36 34.01 -2.98
N LYS A 226 -10.34 33.54 -2.21
CA LYS A 226 -9.84 34.25 -1.02
C LYS A 226 -8.68 35.19 -1.39
N GLU A 227 -7.88 34.83 -2.39
CA GLU A 227 -6.67 35.57 -2.79
C GLU A 227 -6.74 36.12 -4.21
N ILE A 228 -7.64 35.61 -5.04
CA ILE A 228 -7.87 36.08 -6.41
C ILE A 228 -9.36 36.33 -6.62
N ASP A 229 -9.72 37.31 -7.44
CA ASP A 229 -11.12 37.60 -7.79
C ASP A 229 -11.70 36.51 -8.73
N ALA A 230 -13.02 36.56 -8.95
CA ALA A 230 -13.71 35.56 -9.75
C ALA A 230 -13.30 35.57 -11.22
N ASP A 231 -13.01 36.75 -11.80
CA ASP A 231 -12.60 36.88 -13.19
C ASP A 231 -11.17 36.32 -13.39
N GLU A 232 -10.27 36.60 -12.46
CA GLU A 232 -8.91 36.05 -12.48
C GLU A 232 -8.93 34.52 -12.26
N LEU A 233 -9.76 34.04 -11.36
CA LEU A 233 -9.97 32.61 -11.14
C LEU A 233 -10.44 31.91 -12.44
N GLU A 234 -11.45 32.45 -13.11
CA GLU A 234 -12.00 31.93 -14.35
C GLU A 234 -10.98 32.01 -15.48
N ARG A 235 -10.29 33.14 -15.64
CA ARG A 235 -9.31 33.36 -16.67
C ARG A 235 -8.11 32.43 -16.54
N ARG A 236 -7.62 32.19 -15.33
CA ARG A 236 -6.43 31.38 -15.06
C ARG A 236 -6.77 29.89 -14.96
N TRP A 237 -7.60 29.57 -14.00
CA TRP A 237 -7.87 28.16 -13.66
C TRP A 237 -8.97 27.53 -14.50
N GLY A 238 -10.00 28.30 -14.90
CA GLY A 238 -11.00 27.84 -15.84
C GLY A 238 -10.37 27.51 -17.19
N SER A 239 -9.57 28.41 -17.73
CA SER A 239 -8.85 28.20 -19.01
C SER A 239 -7.88 27.01 -18.94
N PHE A 240 -7.16 26.83 -17.83
CA PHE A 240 -6.32 25.64 -17.59
C PHE A 240 -7.16 24.35 -17.63
N LEU A 241 -8.24 24.31 -16.86
CA LEU A 241 -9.11 23.13 -16.77
C LEU A 241 -9.72 22.76 -18.12
N ASP A 242 -10.13 23.75 -18.95
CA ASP A 242 -10.63 23.51 -20.29
C ASP A 242 -9.58 22.84 -21.18
N ARG A 243 -8.34 23.36 -21.18
CA ARG A 243 -7.23 22.78 -21.95
C ARG A 243 -6.87 21.38 -21.43
N PHE A 244 -6.75 21.21 -20.12
CA PHE A 244 -6.41 19.93 -19.51
C PHE A 244 -7.50 18.88 -19.75
N THR A 245 -8.77 19.24 -19.59
CA THR A 245 -9.90 18.35 -19.91
C THR A 245 -9.88 17.90 -21.37
N LYS A 246 -9.65 18.83 -22.30
CA LYS A 246 -9.51 18.50 -23.72
C LYS A 246 -8.36 17.52 -23.95
N HIS A 247 -7.19 17.80 -23.38
CA HIS A 247 -6.00 16.96 -23.47
C HIS A 247 -6.25 15.55 -22.92
N LEU A 248 -6.85 15.42 -21.74
CA LEU A 248 -7.18 14.14 -21.14
C LEU A 248 -8.15 13.32 -22.02
N LYS A 249 -9.10 13.99 -22.68
CA LYS A 249 -10.03 13.32 -23.65
C LYS A 249 -9.29 12.85 -24.89
N GLU A 250 -8.39 13.64 -25.43
CA GLU A 250 -7.55 13.28 -26.59
C GLU A 250 -6.63 12.08 -26.27
N LYS A 251 -6.13 11.98 -25.05
CA LYS A 251 -5.32 10.84 -24.55
C LYS A 251 -6.17 9.61 -24.20
N GLY A 252 -7.49 9.71 -24.10
CA GLY A 252 -8.38 8.65 -23.61
C GLY A 252 -8.23 8.38 -22.11
N TRP A 253 -7.81 9.38 -21.35
CA TRP A 253 -7.55 9.29 -19.90
C TRP A 253 -8.60 9.97 -19.04
N TYR A 254 -9.54 10.72 -19.63
CA TYR A 254 -10.51 11.52 -18.89
C TYR A 254 -11.33 10.72 -17.88
N GLU A 255 -11.91 9.60 -18.31
CA GLU A 255 -12.80 8.77 -17.49
C GLU A 255 -12.08 8.08 -16.29
N ARG A 256 -10.76 8.00 -16.32
CA ARG A 256 -9.92 7.44 -15.25
C ARG A 256 -9.16 8.50 -14.46
N THR A 257 -9.34 9.78 -14.79
CA THR A 257 -8.76 10.88 -14.03
C THR A 257 -9.68 11.27 -12.88
N LEU A 258 -9.08 11.52 -11.72
CA LEU A 258 -9.78 11.96 -10.52
C LEU A 258 -9.19 13.29 -10.06
N MET A 259 -10.08 14.19 -9.64
CA MET A 259 -9.70 15.29 -8.77
C MET A 259 -9.43 14.71 -7.38
N ALA A 260 -8.17 14.62 -7.00
CA ALA A 260 -7.76 14.03 -5.73
C ALA A 260 -7.51 15.11 -4.66
N MET A 261 -7.83 14.78 -3.42
CA MET A 261 -7.70 15.71 -2.30
C MET A 261 -7.45 15.00 -0.96
N ASP A 262 -6.96 15.74 0.02
CA ASP A 262 -6.58 15.27 1.33
C ASP A 262 -7.25 16.09 2.42
N GLU A 263 -8.07 15.47 3.27
CA GLU A 263 -8.70 15.98 4.51
C GLU A 263 -9.30 17.40 4.39
N ARG A 264 -10.16 17.65 3.39
CA ARG A 264 -10.81 18.96 3.19
C ARG A 264 -12.20 19.01 3.83
N ALA A 265 -12.60 20.21 4.26
CA ALA A 265 -13.93 20.45 4.80
C ALA A 265 -15.02 20.37 3.69
N PRO A 266 -16.25 19.91 4.00
CA PRO A 266 -17.31 19.75 3.00
C PRO A 266 -17.59 21.01 2.18
N GLU A 267 -17.57 22.19 2.80
CA GLU A 267 -17.79 23.47 2.13
C GLU A 267 -16.70 23.80 1.09
N ASP A 268 -15.43 23.50 1.42
CA ASP A 268 -14.30 23.71 0.49
C ASP A 268 -14.37 22.68 -0.66
N VAL A 269 -14.65 21.41 -0.34
CA VAL A 269 -14.83 20.35 -1.34
C VAL A 269 -15.96 20.71 -2.30
N LYS A 270 -17.10 21.18 -1.79
CA LYS A 270 -18.22 21.59 -2.63
C LYS A 270 -17.84 22.72 -3.56
N LYS A 271 -17.25 23.78 -3.02
CA LYS A 271 -16.85 24.98 -3.78
C LYS A 271 -15.87 24.63 -4.91
N VAL A 272 -14.84 23.84 -4.60
CA VAL A 272 -13.84 23.41 -5.59
C VAL A 272 -14.46 22.46 -6.61
N SER A 273 -15.28 21.51 -6.19
CA SER A 273 -15.95 20.56 -7.08
C SER A 273 -16.90 21.25 -8.06
N ASP A 274 -17.69 22.21 -7.57
CA ASP A 274 -18.60 22.99 -8.40
C ASP A 274 -17.84 23.80 -9.47
N PHE A 275 -16.69 24.38 -9.08
CA PHE A 275 -15.82 25.09 -10.03
C PHE A 275 -15.23 24.14 -11.06
N VAL A 276 -14.57 23.07 -10.63
CA VAL A 276 -13.91 22.11 -11.52
C VAL A 276 -14.92 21.48 -12.49
N ARG A 277 -16.11 21.10 -12.02
CA ARG A 277 -17.13 20.45 -12.85
C ARG A 277 -17.78 21.36 -13.90
N ARG A 278 -17.67 22.69 -13.76
CA ARG A 278 -18.06 23.59 -14.86
C ARG A 278 -17.17 23.44 -16.09
N HIS A 279 -15.86 23.22 -15.88
CA HIS A 279 -14.86 23.06 -16.94
C HIS A 279 -14.58 21.60 -17.30
N ALA A 280 -14.81 20.70 -16.37
CA ALA A 280 -14.59 19.25 -16.49
C ALA A 280 -15.86 18.48 -16.06
N PRO A 281 -16.95 18.53 -16.85
CA PRO A 281 -18.22 17.89 -16.51
C PRO A 281 -18.06 16.38 -16.28
N GLY A 282 -18.50 15.89 -15.11
CA GLY A 282 -18.39 14.48 -14.74
C GLY A 282 -17.02 14.08 -14.18
N MET A 283 -16.12 15.05 -13.92
CA MET A 283 -14.83 14.75 -13.26
C MET A 283 -15.08 13.99 -11.97
N ARG A 284 -14.46 12.81 -11.87
CA ARG A 284 -14.50 11.94 -10.70
C ARG A 284 -13.72 12.56 -9.54
N ILE A 285 -14.09 12.20 -8.32
CA ILE A 285 -13.46 12.74 -7.11
C ILE A 285 -12.90 11.60 -6.26
N SER A 286 -11.66 11.75 -5.80
CA SER A 286 -11.02 10.91 -4.80
C SER A 286 -10.64 11.75 -3.58
N MET A 287 -10.93 11.25 -2.37
CA MET A 287 -10.58 11.94 -1.13
C MET A 287 -10.14 10.98 -0.03
N ALA A 288 -9.01 11.30 0.61
CA ALA A 288 -8.69 10.81 1.94
C ALA A 288 -9.38 11.72 2.97
N GLY A 289 -10.09 11.15 3.95
CA GLY A 289 -10.91 11.92 4.85
C GLY A 289 -11.04 11.36 6.26
N ASN A 290 -11.41 12.25 7.18
CA ASN A 290 -11.61 11.98 8.60
C ASN A 290 -13.06 12.25 9.05
N ARG A 291 -14.00 12.28 8.11
CA ARG A 291 -15.44 12.52 8.29
C ARG A 291 -16.26 11.41 7.66
N LYS A 292 -17.56 11.34 7.94
CA LYS A 292 -18.44 10.39 7.27
C LYS A 292 -18.72 10.85 5.84
N PRO A 293 -18.84 9.90 4.85
CA PRO A 293 -19.22 10.26 3.48
C PRO A 293 -20.55 11.01 3.36
N SER A 294 -21.50 10.75 4.26
CA SER A 294 -22.80 11.46 4.34
C SER A 294 -22.65 12.97 4.61
N GLU A 295 -21.55 13.42 5.24
CA GLU A 295 -21.26 14.84 5.41
C GLU A 295 -20.94 15.57 4.08
N PHE A 296 -20.66 14.81 3.02
CA PHE A 296 -20.39 15.28 1.66
C PHE A 296 -21.58 15.03 0.71
N ASP A 297 -22.80 14.87 1.26
CA ASP A 297 -23.97 14.61 0.46
C ASP A 297 -24.19 15.68 -0.63
N GLY A 298 -24.55 15.22 -1.83
CA GLY A 298 -24.73 16.07 -3.02
C GLY A 298 -23.44 16.39 -3.79
N ILE A 299 -22.25 16.08 -3.24
CA ILE A 299 -20.97 16.30 -3.95
C ILE A 299 -20.63 15.11 -4.84
N GLY A 300 -20.90 13.87 -4.41
CA GLY A 300 -20.61 12.65 -5.15
C GLY A 300 -19.11 12.35 -5.21
N ILE A 301 -18.55 11.90 -4.09
CA ILE A 301 -17.15 11.47 -4.00
C ILE A 301 -17.08 10.01 -4.44
N ASP A 302 -16.42 9.75 -5.56
CA ASP A 302 -16.34 8.42 -6.18
C ASP A 302 -15.49 7.46 -5.37
N ILE A 303 -14.34 7.94 -4.87
CA ILE A 303 -13.41 7.15 -4.05
C ILE A 303 -13.20 7.86 -2.73
N TYR A 304 -13.60 7.22 -1.64
CA TYR A 304 -13.46 7.77 -0.30
C TYR A 304 -12.63 6.85 0.58
N SER A 305 -11.55 7.37 1.13
CA SER A 305 -10.67 6.66 2.06
C SER A 305 -10.86 7.22 3.47
N GLN A 306 -11.39 6.41 4.40
CA GLN A 306 -11.61 6.78 5.80
C GLN A 306 -10.38 6.49 6.65
N VAL A 307 -9.98 7.46 7.50
CA VAL A 307 -8.94 7.18 8.49
C VAL A 307 -9.39 6.11 9.48
N LEU A 308 -8.53 5.12 9.72
CA LEU A 308 -8.90 3.93 10.50
C LEU A 308 -9.31 4.26 11.95
N ARG A 309 -8.71 5.29 12.58
CA ARG A 309 -9.05 5.68 13.96
C ARG A 309 -10.52 6.11 14.11
N ASP A 310 -11.11 6.64 13.04
CA ASP A 310 -12.48 7.15 13.00
C ASP A 310 -13.43 6.16 12.28
N MET A 311 -12.99 4.91 12.08
CA MET A 311 -13.79 3.84 11.53
C MET A 311 -14.80 3.33 12.56
N THR A 312 -16.07 3.63 12.36
CA THR A 312 -17.18 3.25 13.25
C THR A 312 -18.13 2.30 12.55
N ASP A 313 -18.99 1.61 13.31
CA ASP A 313 -20.03 0.76 12.75
C ASP A 313 -20.99 1.57 11.88
N ASP A 314 -21.39 2.77 12.31
CA ASP A 314 -22.22 3.71 11.51
C ASP A 314 -21.57 4.08 10.17
N PHE A 315 -20.23 4.23 10.12
CA PHE A 315 -19.54 4.44 8.86
C PHE A 315 -19.66 3.22 7.95
N LEU A 316 -19.46 2.02 8.50
CA LEU A 316 -19.55 0.78 7.73
C LEU A 316 -20.94 0.52 7.19
N GLU A 317 -21.99 1.01 7.86
CA GLU A 317 -23.39 0.93 7.39
C GLU A 317 -23.64 1.78 6.12
N GLU A 318 -22.86 2.83 5.86
CA GLU A 318 -22.96 3.64 4.64
C GLU A 318 -22.35 2.95 3.39
N VAL A 319 -21.40 2.02 3.58
CA VAL A 319 -20.60 1.42 2.50
C VAL A 319 -21.45 0.69 1.44
N PRO A 320 -22.45 -0.14 1.80
CA PRO A 320 -23.29 -0.81 0.81
C PRO A 320 -24.04 0.18 -0.11
N ALA A 321 -24.56 1.27 0.44
CA ALA A 321 -25.25 2.30 -0.34
C ALA A 321 -24.30 3.05 -1.28
N ARG A 322 -23.06 3.29 -0.87
CA ARG A 322 -22.01 3.86 -1.73
C ARG A 322 -21.67 2.90 -2.88
N ARG A 323 -21.45 1.63 -2.55
CA ARG A 323 -21.13 0.58 -3.55
C ARG A 323 -22.26 0.41 -4.58
N ALA A 324 -23.53 0.50 -4.17
CA ALA A 324 -24.67 0.46 -5.07
C ALA A 324 -24.69 1.61 -6.10
N LYS A 325 -24.03 2.74 -5.79
CA LYS A 325 -23.80 3.87 -6.70
C LYS A 325 -22.53 3.72 -7.56
N GLY A 326 -21.79 2.63 -7.41
CA GLY A 326 -20.50 2.40 -8.08
C GLY A 326 -19.32 3.09 -7.41
N PHE A 327 -19.46 3.61 -6.20
CA PHE A 327 -18.41 4.28 -5.44
C PHE A 327 -17.53 3.29 -4.71
N VAL A 328 -16.25 3.62 -4.59
CA VAL A 328 -15.22 2.87 -3.87
C VAL A 328 -15.07 3.46 -2.46
N THR A 329 -14.91 2.58 -1.47
CA THR A 329 -14.69 3.00 -0.08
C THR A 329 -13.54 2.19 0.51
N THR A 330 -12.48 2.90 0.90
CA THR A 330 -11.27 2.29 1.45
C THR A 330 -10.99 2.82 2.87
N HIS A 331 -9.94 2.33 3.50
CA HIS A 331 -9.43 2.93 4.73
C HIS A 331 -7.96 3.33 4.58
N TYR A 332 -7.49 4.20 5.49
CA TYR A 332 -6.08 4.54 5.55
C TYR A 332 -5.54 4.65 6.97
N VAL A 333 -4.22 4.59 7.08
CA VAL A 333 -3.44 5.00 8.24
C VAL A 333 -2.34 5.97 7.80
N CYS A 334 -1.98 6.88 8.69
CA CYS A 334 -0.90 7.85 8.50
C CYS A 334 -0.05 7.92 9.77
N CYS A 335 0.24 9.11 10.30
CA CYS A 335 0.84 9.31 11.62
C CYS A 335 -0.04 8.75 12.77
N ALA A 336 -1.30 8.48 12.50
CA ALA A 336 -2.29 7.89 13.39
C ALA A 336 -3.20 6.88 12.64
N PRO A 337 -3.79 5.91 13.37
CA PRO A 337 -3.54 5.55 14.77
C PRO A 337 -2.14 4.97 15.00
N THR A 338 -1.72 4.87 16.26
CA THR A 338 -0.45 4.18 16.57
C THR A 338 -0.52 2.69 16.24
N TYR A 339 -1.72 2.08 16.39
CA TYR A 339 -2.01 0.67 16.12
C TYR A 339 -3.33 0.52 15.36
N PRO A 340 -3.42 -0.43 14.41
CA PRO A 340 -2.29 -0.99 13.67
C PRO A 340 -1.68 0.05 12.73
N ASN A 341 -0.40 -0.10 12.43
CA ASN A 341 0.29 0.78 11.50
C ASN A 341 1.43 0.05 10.77
N THR A 342 2.20 0.79 9.98
CA THR A 342 3.38 0.29 9.26
C THR A 342 4.65 1.07 9.64
N PHE A 343 4.75 1.52 10.90
CA PHE A 343 5.96 2.15 11.43
C PHE A 343 7.10 1.13 11.59
N MET A 344 8.33 1.61 11.72
CA MET A 344 9.46 0.75 12.10
C MET A 344 9.24 0.07 13.45
N SER A 345 8.44 0.68 14.33
CA SER A 345 8.07 0.14 15.64
C SER A 345 6.82 -0.72 15.64
N SER A 346 6.12 -0.86 14.51
CA SER A 346 4.90 -1.68 14.41
C SER A 346 5.20 -3.15 14.65
N GLY A 347 4.30 -3.81 15.36
CA GLY A 347 4.44 -5.21 15.73
C GLY A 347 4.16 -6.19 14.59
N PRO A 348 4.56 -7.44 14.76
CA PRO A 348 4.25 -8.49 13.78
C PRO A 348 2.74 -8.64 13.54
N GLY A 349 2.35 -8.73 12.27
CA GLY A 349 0.96 -8.93 11.84
C GLY A 349 0.14 -7.66 11.67
N GLU A 350 0.61 -6.47 12.11
CA GLU A 350 -0.13 -5.21 11.93
C GLU A 350 -0.28 -4.87 10.44
N ALA A 351 0.80 -4.89 9.67
CA ALA A 351 0.76 -4.60 8.23
C ALA A 351 -0.13 -5.61 7.47
N PHE A 352 -0.05 -6.91 7.81
CA PHE A 352 -0.95 -7.92 7.25
C PHE A 352 -2.41 -7.62 7.57
N TRP A 353 -2.70 -7.24 8.82
CA TRP A 353 -4.05 -6.91 9.26
C TRP A 353 -4.62 -5.74 8.44
N LEU A 354 -3.83 -4.69 8.23
CA LEU A 354 -4.24 -3.54 7.41
C LEU A 354 -4.61 -3.95 5.97
N GLY A 355 -3.83 -4.82 5.35
CA GLY A 355 -4.12 -5.34 4.01
C GLY A 355 -5.36 -6.24 3.96
N ALA A 356 -5.59 -7.08 4.98
CA ALA A 356 -6.70 -8.02 5.01
C ALA A 356 -8.03 -7.40 5.50
N TYR A 357 -7.97 -6.35 6.31
CA TYR A 357 -9.12 -5.71 6.96
C TYR A 357 -10.26 -5.34 6.00
N PRO A 358 -10.01 -4.73 4.82
CA PRO A 358 -11.09 -4.36 3.91
C PRO A 358 -12.01 -5.51 3.55
N ALA A 359 -11.45 -6.66 3.17
CA ALA A 359 -12.26 -7.82 2.81
C ALA A 359 -13.08 -8.35 3.98
N MET A 360 -12.63 -8.16 5.22
CA MET A 360 -13.34 -8.65 6.40
C MET A 360 -14.57 -7.84 6.76
N VAL A 361 -14.51 -6.51 6.57
CA VAL A 361 -15.59 -5.58 6.96
C VAL A 361 -16.38 -5.02 5.78
N GLY A 362 -16.07 -5.46 4.56
CA GLY A 362 -16.81 -5.03 3.37
C GLY A 362 -16.33 -3.72 2.76
N LEU A 363 -15.10 -3.27 3.05
CA LEU A 363 -14.45 -2.17 2.33
C LEU A 363 -13.80 -2.67 1.04
N ASP A 364 -13.36 -1.74 0.20
CA ASP A 364 -12.82 -2.05 -1.12
C ASP A 364 -11.28 -2.04 -1.17
N GLY A 365 -10.60 -1.45 -0.17
CA GLY A 365 -9.14 -1.40 -0.20
C GLY A 365 -8.49 -0.53 0.87
N PHE A 366 -7.26 -0.11 0.58
CA PHE A 366 -6.37 0.57 1.51
C PHE A 366 -5.63 1.73 0.84
N LEU A 367 -5.48 2.84 1.54
CA LEU A 367 -4.65 3.97 1.16
C LEU A 367 -3.54 4.20 2.19
N ARG A 368 -2.37 4.66 1.71
CA ARG A 368 -1.36 5.28 2.55
C ARG A 368 -0.70 6.44 1.80
N TRP A 369 -0.52 7.56 2.50
CA TRP A 369 -0.09 8.84 1.96
C TRP A 369 1.33 8.86 1.41
N ALA A 370 2.16 7.81 1.67
CA ALA A 370 3.52 7.76 1.16
C ALA A 370 4.01 6.31 0.93
N TRP A 371 4.35 6.04 -0.33
CA TRP A 371 5.03 4.83 -0.76
C TRP A 371 6.54 4.93 -0.55
N ASN A 372 7.13 6.07 -0.93
CA ASN A 372 8.58 6.24 -1.02
C ASN A 372 9.05 7.68 -0.75
N SER A 373 8.41 8.42 0.16
CA SER A 373 8.93 9.69 0.67
C SER A 373 10.07 9.41 1.65
N TRP A 374 11.26 9.18 1.13
CA TRP A 374 12.41 8.72 1.88
C TRP A 374 13.06 9.81 2.73
N PRO A 375 13.58 9.49 3.94
CA PRO A 375 14.55 10.31 4.64
C PRO A 375 15.88 10.36 3.86
N GLN A 376 16.89 11.00 4.41
CA GLN A 376 18.15 11.21 3.71
C GLN A 376 18.87 9.91 3.33
N ASN A 377 19.00 8.98 4.27
CA ASN A 377 19.69 7.69 4.10
C ASN A 377 18.80 6.51 4.54
N PRO A 378 17.71 6.22 3.82
CA PRO A 378 16.68 5.29 4.29
C PRO A 378 17.17 3.86 4.54
N LYS A 379 18.23 3.42 3.86
CA LYS A 379 18.80 2.08 4.05
C LYS A 379 19.57 1.94 5.37
N GLU A 380 20.06 3.05 5.94
CA GLU A 380 20.85 3.08 7.17
C GLU A 380 20.05 3.58 8.37
N ASP A 381 19.33 4.70 8.18
CA ASP A 381 18.55 5.35 9.23
C ASP A 381 17.20 5.83 8.65
N ALA A 382 16.13 5.22 9.14
CA ALA A 382 14.76 5.54 8.77
C ALA A 382 14.18 6.73 9.54
N THR A 383 14.97 7.39 10.37
CA THR A 383 14.53 8.56 11.15
C THR A 383 14.10 9.68 10.22
N TYR A 384 12.94 10.23 10.50
CA TYR A 384 12.40 11.39 9.82
C TYR A 384 12.28 12.57 10.79
N TRP A 385 12.42 13.80 10.31
CA TRP A 385 12.50 14.99 11.18
C TRP A 385 11.16 15.37 11.84
N ASN A 386 10.02 14.98 11.28
CA ASN A 386 8.69 15.33 11.80
C ASN A 386 7.67 14.16 11.79
N TRP A 387 8.08 12.99 11.28
CA TRP A 387 7.23 11.80 11.24
C TRP A 387 7.87 10.63 11.97
N ARG A 388 7.04 9.73 12.48
CA ARG A 388 7.55 8.45 13.00
C ARG A 388 8.26 7.69 11.89
N ALA A 389 9.37 7.08 12.21
CA ALA A 389 10.13 6.27 11.25
C ALA A 389 9.24 5.18 10.63
N GLY A 390 9.26 5.10 9.30
CA GLY A 390 8.44 4.19 8.52
C GLY A 390 7.04 4.68 8.20
N ASP A 391 6.63 5.86 8.67
CA ASP A 391 5.37 6.48 8.26
C ASP A 391 5.40 6.88 6.77
N THR A 392 6.55 7.35 6.32
CA THR A 392 6.72 7.99 5.01
C THR A 392 7.14 7.06 3.88
N PHE A 393 7.39 5.77 4.17
CA PHE A 393 7.79 4.83 3.13
C PHE A 393 7.58 3.35 3.51
N LEU A 394 7.41 2.52 2.48
CA LEU A 394 7.26 1.07 2.58
C LEU A 394 8.25 0.30 1.70
N CYS A 395 9.10 0.97 0.97
CA CYS A 395 10.17 0.38 0.16
C CYS A 395 11.45 1.18 0.30
N TYR A 396 12.55 0.58 -0.11
CA TYR A 396 13.87 1.19 -0.10
C TYR A 396 14.32 1.54 -1.52
N PRO A 397 15.31 2.44 -1.67
CA PRO A 397 15.89 2.75 -2.98
C PRO A 397 16.37 1.52 -3.73
N GLY A 398 16.16 1.53 -5.06
CA GLY A 398 16.47 0.41 -5.92
C GLY A 398 15.38 -0.66 -6.03
N GLY A 399 14.20 -0.41 -5.40
CA GLY A 399 13.08 -1.35 -5.42
C GLY A 399 13.26 -2.51 -4.42
N GLU A 400 14.07 -2.32 -3.38
CA GLU A 400 14.17 -3.27 -2.29
C GLU A 400 12.91 -3.16 -1.41
N PRO A 401 12.20 -4.27 -1.13
CA PRO A 401 11.01 -4.21 -0.29
C PRO A 401 11.37 -4.05 1.19
N SER A 402 10.49 -3.40 1.95
CA SER A 402 10.48 -3.57 3.40
C SER A 402 9.72 -4.85 3.77
N TRP A 403 10.04 -5.44 4.92
CA TRP A 403 9.24 -6.53 5.46
C TRP A 403 7.79 -6.08 5.74
N ARG A 404 7.60 -4.85 6.15
CA ARG A 404 6.28 -4.22 6.36
C ARG A 404 5.46 -4.20 5.08
N PHE A 405 6.08 -3.89 3.93
CA PHE A 405 5.40 -3.95 2.63
C PHE A 405 5.04 -5.38 2.23
N LEU A 406 5.95 -6.33 2.41
CA LEU A 406 5.67 -7.73 2.06
C LEU A 406 4.53 -8.30 2.92
N GLU A 407 4.45 -7.96 4.20
CA GLU A 407 3.33 -8.35 5.06
C GLU A 407 2.03 -7.64 4.68
N LEU A 408 2.07 -6.35 4.29
CA LEU A 408 0.91 -5.64 3.74
C LEU A 408 0.41 -6.32 2.46
N ARG A 409 1.32 -6.64 1.53
CA ARG A 409 1.01 -7.35 0.29
C ARG A 409 0.41 -8.73 0.58
N ASN A 410 0.95 -9.48 1.52
CA ASN A 410 0.38 -10.77 1.95
C ASN A 410 -1.05 -10.61 2.50
N GLY A 411 -1.33 -9.52 3.22
CA GLY A 411 -2.68 -9.17 3.68
C GLY A 411 -3.63 -8.85 2.52
N ILE A 412 -3.17 -8.10 1.52
CA ILE A 412 -3.94 -7.80 0.28
C ILE A 412 -4.24 -9.08 -0.50
N ILE A 413 -3.25 -9.96 -0.64
CA ILE A 413 -3.42 -11.28 -1.26
C ILE A 413 -4.49 -12.09 -0.51
N ALA A 414 -4.43 -12.11 0.83
CA ALA A 414 -5.43 -12.78 1.64
C ALA A 414 -6.84 -12.18 1.43
N ALA A 415 -6.94 -10.85 1.29
CA ALA A 415 -8.21 -10.17 0.98
C ALA A 415 -8.77 -10.60 -0.37
N GLU A 416 -7.95 -10.69 -1.43
CA GLU A 416 -8.39 -11.16 -2.73
C GLU A 416 -8.79 -12.65 -2.71
N LYS A 417 -8.06 -13.50 -1.99
CA LYS A 417 -8.45 -14.90 -1.78
C LYS A 417 -9.81 -15.01 -1.09
N ILE A 418 -10.07 -14.21 -0.04
CA ILE A 418 -11.36 -14.17 0.66
C ILE A 418 -12.48 -13.74 -0.28
N ARG A 419 -12.25 -12.73 -1.11
CA ARG A 419 -13.22 -12.30 -2.12
C ARG A 419 -13.58 -13.45 -3.05
N LEU A 420 -12.60 -14.14 -3.61
CA LEU A 420 -12.79 -15.30 -4.50
C LEU A 420 -13.50 -16.47 -3.80
N LEU A 421 -13.14 -16.76 -2.55
CA LEU A 421 -13.80 -17.80 -1.76
C LEU A 421 -15.29 -17.47 -1.49
N ARG A 422 -15.60 -16.19 -1.22
CA ARG A 422 -17.00 -15.74 -1.07
C ARG A 422 -17.78 -15.84 -2.37
N GLU A 423 -17.22 -15.49 -3.50
CA GLU A 423 -17.85 -15.60 -4.82
C GLU A 423 -18.18 -17.07 -5.18
N THR A 424 -17.36 -18.00 -4.72
CA THR A 424 -17.60 -19.43 -4.92
C THR A 424 -18.44 -20.07 -3.80
N GLY A 425 -18.85 -19.31 -2.78
CA GLY A 425 -19.62 -19.81 -1.63
C GLY A 425 -18.84 -20.71 -0.68
N LEU A 426 -17.49 -20.73 -0.78
CA LEU A 426 -16.65 -21.61 0.04
C LEU A 426 -16.31 -20.95 1.38
N PHE A 427 -16.30 -21.74 2.45
CA PHE A 427 -15.88 -21.37 3.81
C PHE A 427 -16.61 -20.15 4.42
N GLY A 428 -17.87 -19.91 4.06
CA GLY A 428 -18.62 -18.73 4.49
C GLY A 428 -18.68 -18.56 6.00
N GLU A 429 -18.96 -19.64 6.77
CA GLU A 429 -19.01 -19.59 8.23
C GLU A 429 -17.63 -19.34 8.85
N GLU A 430 -16.59 -19.99 8.34
CA GLU A 430 -15.23 -19.83 8.84
C GLU A 430 -14.70 -18.43 8.56
N ILE A 431 -14.96 -17.91 7.37
CA ILE A 431 -14.63 -16.51 7.02
C ILE A 431 -15.37 -15.55 7.95
N ALA A 432 -16.66 -15.76 8.22
CA ALA A 432 -17.43 -14.93 9.16
C ALA A 432 -16.84 -14.96 10.58
N LYS A 433 -16.42 -16.14 11.07
CA LYS A 433 -15.77 -16.27 12.39
C LYS A 433 -14.45 -15.52 12.48
N VAL A 434 -13.65 -15.49 11.40
CA VAL A 434 -12.40 -14.74 11.37
C VAL A 434 -12.66 -13.24 11.16
N ALA A 435 -13.61 -12.87 10.31
CA ALA A 435 -14.02 -11.48 10.10
C ALA A 435 -14.44 -10.79 11.43
N ALA A 436 -15.11 -11.52 12.31
CA ALA A 436 -15.50 -11.02 13.64
C ALA A 436 -14.31 -10.63 14.55
N LEU A 437 -13.07 -11.02 14.20
CA LEU A 437 -11.85 -10.61 14.90
C LEU A 437 -11.27 -9.29 14.38
N TYR A 438 -11.73 -8.83 13.23
CA TYR A 438 -11.26 -7.60 12.59
C TYR A 438 -12.10 -6.41 13.02
N LYS A 439 -11.87 -5.95 14.24
CA LYS A 439 -12.57 -4.79 14.82
C LYS A 439 -11.62 -3.60 14.91
N ALA A 440 -11.92 -2.53 14.17
CA ALA A 440 -11.11 -1.32 14.16
C ALA A 440 -10.92 -0.74 15.57
N SER A 441 -11.97 -0.66 16.37
CA SER A 441 -11.91 -0.11 17.74
C SER A 441 -10.98 -0.91 18.68
N GLU A 442 -10.96 -2.25 18.56
CA GLU A 442 -10.05 -3.09 19.34
C GLU A 442 -8.60 -2.98 18.84
N ALA A 443 -8.42 -2.90 17.51
CA ALA A 443 -7.11 -2.76 16.88
C ALA A 443 -6.47 -1.41 17.25
N VAL A 444 -7.20 -0.31 17.12
CA VAL A 444 -6.74 1.03 17.49
C VAL A 444 -6.42 1.16 18.97
N ALA A 445 -7.17 0.47 19.83
CA ALA A 445 -6.91 0.39 21.27
C ALA A 445 -5.76 -0.58 21.64
N ASN A 446 -5.07 -1.17 20.67
CA ASN A 446 -4.03 -2.20 20.83
C ASN A 446 -4.49 -3.43 21.65
N LYS A 447 -5.76 -3.84 21.46
CA LYS A 447 -6.36 -5.01 22.11
C LYS A 447 -6.39 -6.24 21.20
N SER A 448 -6.14 -6.08 19.92
CA SER A 448 -6.11 -7.15 18.94
C SER A 448 -4.81 -7.95 18.99
N ASN A 449 -4.93 -9.27 18.90
CA ASN A 449 -3.76 -10.14 18.71
C ASN A 449 -3.51 -10.34 17.20
N PHE A 450 -2.76 -9.41 16.60
CA PHE A 450 -2.51 -9.36 15.16
C PHE A 450 -1.87 -10.65 14.62
N VAL A 451 -0.94 -11.25 15.36
CA VAL A 451 -0.28 -12.51 14.98
C VAL A 451 -1.28 -13.67 14.90
N LYS A 452 -2.15 -13.80 15.91
CA LYS A 452 -3.18 -14.84 15.93
C LYS A 452 -4.24 -14.62 14.85
N ILE A 453 -4.64 -13.38 14.61
CA ILE A 453 -5.60 -13.02 13.56
C ILE A 453 -5.01 -13.36 12.19
N ARG A 454 -3.77 -12.97 11.94
CA ARG A 454 -3.02 -13.33 10.73
C ARG A 454 -3.03 -14.85 10.49
N GLN A 455 -2.63 -15.62 11.51
CA GLN A 455 -2.57 -17.07 11.39
C GLN A 455 -3.94 -17.67 11.04
N ARG A 456 -4.99 -17.28 11.74
CA ARG A 456 -6.35 -17.75 11.46
C ARG A 456 -6.85 -17.40 10.07
N THR A 457 -6.47 -16.22 9.57
CA THR A 457 -6.80 -15.82 8.19
C THR A 457 -6.10 -16.73 7.20
N LEU A 458 -4.79 -16.95 7.38
CA LEU A 458 -4.00 -17.83 6.52
C LEU A 458 -4.49 -19.29 6.55
N ASP A 459 -4.92 -19.79 7.72
CA ASP A 459 -5.48 -21.14 7.87
C ASP A 459 -6.75 -21.36 7.02
N ILE A 460 -7.51 -20.30 6.74
CA ILE A 460 -8.71 -20.41 5.91
C ILE A 460 -8.35 -20.25 4.43
N VAL A 461 -7.64 -19.19 4.07
CA VAL A 461 -7.38 -18.87 2.66
C VAL A 461 -6.45 -19.87 1.99
N ASN A 462 -5.76 -20.68 2.76
CA ASN A 462 -4.84 -21.70 2.25
C ASN A 462 -5.39 -23.14 2.36
N ARG A 463 -6.66 -23.32 2.63
CA ARG A 463 -7.35 -24.65 2.53
C ARG A 463 -7.71 -25.00 1.06
#